data_5cb744b9838a550edf998679f7e666f3
#
_entry.id   5cb744b9838a550edf998679f7e666f3
#
_cell.length_a   1.000
_cell.length_b   1.000
_cell.length_c   1.000
_cell.angle_alpha   90.00
_cell.angle_beta   90.00
_cell.angle_gamma   90.00
#
_symmetry.space_group_name_H-M   'P 1'
#
loop_
_entity.id
_entity.type
_entity.pdbx_description
1 polymer ?
#
loop_
_entity_poly.entity_id
_entity_poly.type
_entity_poly.pdbx_seq_one_letter_code
_entity_poly.pdbx_strand_id
1 'polypeptide(L)'
;MAGSPALVMRLVASAFAVAERAGSIVRKVMHSGDLGIVEKTGASDLQTLADRLVQKSICASLSRRFPKITIIGEEDLPSEAVEEDLIESGQAGDILQKVCPAEYSDIREEELVVWVDPLDGTKEYTEAAVSLNGAAPHTWPPHTALGALRHGTALCLLDHVTVLIGIAYDGKAIAGVINQPFFNYQLGPGESLGRTLWGMLGLGAFGFELKEVPGGRRIITTTRSHSNKLVTDCVQAMEPHEVIKVGGAGNKIIQLVEGKASAYVFASPGCKKWDTCAPEALLHAVGGKLTDMRGRPYRYHADVKHMNSAGVLATLRDHQYYSSRVPESVLQGLPSD
;
A
#
# COMPACT_ATOMS: atom_id res chain seq x y z
N MET A 1 -32.82 -18.74 -4.57
CA MET A 1 -32.51 -17.51 -3.86
C MET A 1 -30.99 -17.47 -3.72
N ALA A 2 -30.30 -16.45 -4.24
CA ALA A 2 -28.87 -16.31 -4.00
C ALA A 2 -28.66 -16.07 -2.49
N GLY A 3 -27.85 -16.92 -1.87
CA GLY A 3 -27.48 -16.74 -0.45
C GLY A 3 -26.77 -15.39 -0.23
N SER A 4 -26.74 -14.92 1.03
CA SER A 4 -25.94 -13.72 1.38
C SER A 4 -24.48 -13.94 1.00
N PRO A 5 -23.79 -12.93 0.43
CA PRO A 5 -22.35 -13.07 0.13
C PRO A 5 -21.54 -13.46 1.37
N ALA A 6 -20.50 -14.29 1.17
CA ALA A 6 -19.61 -14.72 2.24
C ALA A 6 -19.03 -13.51 3.02
N LEU A 7 -18.73 -13.70 4.30
CA LEU A 7 -18.26 -12.64 5.18
C LEU A 7 -17.03 -11.92 4.59
N VAL A 8 -16.04 -12.68 4.12
CA VAL A 8 -14.81 -12.11 3.56
C VAL A 8 -15.09 -11.25 2.33
N MET A 9 -16.05 -11.63 1.47
CA MET A 9 -16.43 -10.83 0.30
C MET A 9 -17.10 -9.52 0.71
N ARG A 10 -17.94 -9.55 1.76
CA ARG A 10 -18.54 -8.34 2.33
C ARG A 10 -17.48 -7.43 2.95
N LEU A 11 -16.47 -8.01 3.61
CA LEU A 11 -15.36 -7.25 4.19
C LEU A 11 -14.51 -6.60 3.10
N VAL A 12 -14.13 -7.34 2.03
CA VAL A 12 -13.39 -6.78 0.89
C VAL A 12 -14.17 -5.67 0.20
N ALA A 13 -15.48 -5.87 -0.03
CA ALA A 13 -16.35 -4.86 -0.64
C ALA A 13 -16.48 -3.60 0.21
N SER A 14 -16.52 -3.74 1.54
CA SER A 14 -16.50 -2.59 2.47
C SER A 14 -15.12 -1.93 2.49
N ALA A 15 -14.03 -2.68 2.55
CA ALA A 15 -12.67 -2.17 2.51
C ALA A 15 -12.40 -1.37 1.22
N PHE A 16 -12.95 -1.82 0.08
CA PHE A 16 -12.87 -1.08 -1.18
C PHE A 16 -13.57 0.29 -1.09
N ALA A 17 -14.83 0.33 -0.64
CA ALA A 17 -15.58 1.59 -0.51
C ALA A 17 -14.90 2.56 0.48
N VAL A 18 -14.42 2.03 1.62
CA VAL A 18 -13.70 2.82 2.61
C VAL A 18 -12.36 3.33 2.06
N ALA A 19 -11.64 2.54 1.26
CA ALA A 19 -10.39 2.98 0.63
C ALA A 19 -10.62 4.14 -0.38
N GLU A 20 -11.72 4.13 -1.13
CA GLU A 20 -12.12 5.25 -2.00
C GLU A 20 -12.42 6.52 -1.18
N ARG A 21 -13.15 6.36 -0.06
CA ARG A 21 -13.39 7.45 0.89
C ARG A 21 -12.08 7.99 1.46
N ALA A 22 -11.17 7.11 1.88
CA ALA A 22 -9.84 7.45 2.37
C ALA A 22 -9.04 8.26 1.34
N GLY A 23 -9.01 7.83 0.09
CA GLY A 23 -8.38 8.60 -1.00
C GLY A 23 -8.95 10.01 -1.15
N SER A 24 -10.27 10.18 -0.99
CA SER A 24 -10.91 11.50 -0.98
C SER A 24 -10.47 12.36 0.20
N ILE A 25 -10.30 11.77 1.40
CA ILE A 25 -9.79 12.47 2.59
C ILE A 25 -8.36 12.94 2.36
N VAL A 26 -7.48 12.05 1.86
CA VAL A 26 -6.08 12.39 1.54
C VAL A 26 -6.00 13.59 0.60
N ARG A 27 -6.80 13.60 -0.49
CA ARG A 27 -6.85 14.73 -1.42
C ARG A 27 -7.37 16.01 -0.79
N LYS A 28 -8.39 15.92 0.07
CA LYS A 28 -8.96 17.10 0.75
C LYS A 28 -7.94 17.75 1.70
N VAL A 29 -7.21 16.94 2.48
CA VAL A 29 -6.16 17.43 3.38
C VAL A 29 -5.04 18.09 2.57
N MET A 30 -4.57 17.47 1.47
CA MET A 30 -3.59 18.09 0.58
C MET A 30 -4.07 19.44 0.05
N HIS A 31 -5.34 19.51 -0.37
CA HIS A 31 -5.93 20.72 -0.94
C HIS A 31 -6.13 21.84 0.08
N SER A 32 -6.33 21.52 1.36
CA SER A 32 -6.45 22.53 2.42
C SER A 32 -5.16 23.30 2.66
N GLY A 33 -4.01 22.73 2.30
CA GLY A 33 -2.68 23.28 2.56
C GLY A 33 -2.21 23.14 4.01
N ASP A 34 -3.08 22.74 4.93
CA ASP A 34 -2.74 22.45 6.32
C ASP A 34 -2.64 20.94 6.53
N LEU A 35 -1.43 20.43 6.51
CA LEU A 35 -1.17 19.02 6.70
C LEU A 35 -1.17 18.56 8.17
N GLY A 36 -1.16 19.46 9.14
CA GLY A 36 -1.13 19.14 10.56
C GLY A 36 -0.02 18.15 10.91
N ILE A 37 1.21 18.39 10.42
CA ILE A 37 2.35 17.48 10.55
C ILE A 37 2.78 17.36 12.01
N VAL A 38 2.99 16.12 12.47
CA VAL A 38 3.55 15.77 13.77
C VAL A 38 4.74 14.82 13.56
N GLU A 39 5.87 15.05 14.24
CA GLU A 39 6.98 14.10 14.31
C GLU A 39 6.68 13.03 15.37
N LYS A 40 6.77 11.74 15.01
CA LYS A 40 6.54 10.61 15.92
C LYS A 40 7.81 10.26 16.71
N THR A 41 8.75 9.60 16.08
CA THR A 41 10.00 9.14 16.72
C THR A 41 11.24 9.89 16.24
N GLY A 42 11.09 10.80 15.28
CA GLY A 42 12.15 11.64 14.71
C GLY A 42 11.76 12.31 13.41
N ALA A 43 12.62 13.18 12.91
CA ALA A 43 12.39 14.03 11.73
C ALA A 43 12.06 13.28 10.43
N SER A 44 12.32 11.98 10.38
CA SER A 44 11.97 11.13 9.22
C SER A 44 10.72 10.26 9.43
N ASP A 45 10.14 10.29 10.63
CA ASP A 45 8.95 9.53 11.01
C ASP A 45 7.80 10.51 11.27
N LEU A 46 7.11 10.87 10.19
CA LEU A 46 6.09 11.91 10.18
C LEU A 46 4.68 11.30 10.18
N GLN A 47 3.78 11.99 10.85
CA GLN A 47 2.33 11.77 10.80
C GLN A 47 1.66 13.06 10.33
N THR A 48 0.67 12.96 9.46
CA THR A 48 -0.13 14.11 9.02
C THR A 48 -1.58 14.02 9.51
N LEU A 49 -2.33 15.08 9.29
CA LEU A 49 -3.79 15.07 9.50
C LEU A 49 -4.47 14.01 8.62
N ALA A 50 -3.94 13.77 7.41
CA ALA A 50 -4.47 12.73 6.52
C ALA A 50 -4.34 11.34 7.14
N ASP A 51 -3.17 10.98 7.69
CA ASP A 51 -2.94 9.70 8.39
C ASP A 51 -4.00 9.48 9.47
N ARG A 52 -4.19 10.48 10.34
CA ARG A 52 -5.15 10.39 11.45
C ARG A 52 -6.60 10.25 10.99
N LEU A 53 -7.04 11.09 10.07
CA LEU A 53 -8.43 11.08 9.59
C LEU A 53 -8.74 9.82 8.79
N VAL A 54 -7.81 9.37 7.96
CA VAL A 54 -7.96 8.14 7.16
C VAL A 54 -8.03 6.92 8.08
N GLN A 55 -7.12 6.78 9.04
CA GLN A 55 -7.19 5.64 9.96
C GLN A 55 -8.48 5.66 10.79
N LYS A 56 -8.90 6.81 11.32
CA LYS A 56 -10.19 6.95 12.02
C LYS A 56 -11.36 6.51 11.12
N SER A 57 -11.39 6.97 9.87
CA SER A 57 -12.42 6.60 8.89
C SER A 57 -12.45 5.09 8.63
N ILE A 58 -11.31 4.47 8.35
CA ILE A 58 -11.22 3.04 8.03
C ILE A 58 -11.63 2.20 9.25
N CYS A 59 -11.02 2.46 10.41
CA CYS A 59 -11.26 1.68 11.62
C CYS A 59 -12.74 1.78 12.07
N ALA A 60 -13.32 2.99 12.10
CA ALA A 60 -14.71 3.18 12.51
C ALA A 60 -15.70 2.53 11.54
N SER A 61 -15.48 2.69 10.23
CA SER A 61 -16.35 2.12 9.19
C SER A 61 -16.37 0.59 9.25
N LEU A 62 -15.19 -0.03 9.33
CA LEU A 62 -15.08 -1.48 9.37
C LEU A 62 -15.56 -2.06 10.69
N SER A 63 -15.20 -1.48 11.86
CA SER A 63 -15.64 -1.95 13.17
C SER A 63 -17.15 -1.83 13.38
N ARG A 64 -17.79 -0.79 12.80
CA ARG A 64 -19.26 -0.64 12.86
C ARG A 64 -19.98 -1.79 12.16
N ARG A 65 -19.43 -2.27 11.03
CA ARG A 65 -20.04 -3.33 10.21
C ARG A 65 -19.62 -4.73 10.63
N PHE A 66 -18.39 -4.88 11.12
CA PHE A 66 -17.75 -6.13 11.50
C PHE A 66 -17.16 -5.99 12.90
N PRO A 67 -18.00 -6.01 13.96
CA PRO A 67 -17.59 -5.63 15.31
C PRO A 67 -16.61 -6.60 15.98
N LYS A 68 -16.38 -7.76 15.41
CA LYS A 68 -15.50 -8.79 16.01
C LYS A 68 -14.20 -9.02 15.25
N ILE A 69 -13.96 -8.32 14.13
CA ILE A 69 -12.65 -8.38 13.46
C ILE A 69 -11.60 -7.66 14.31
N THR A 70 -10.37 -8.13 14.22
CA THR A 70 -9.23 -7.40 14.77
C THR A 70 -8.69 -6.43 13.73
N ILE A 71 -8.60 -5.13 14.05
CA ILE A 71 -8.00 -4.12 13.16
C ILE A 71 -6.73 -3.58 13.83
N ILE A 72 -5.63 -3.56 13.08
CA ILE A 72 -4.34 -3.03 13.50
C ILE A 72 -3.94 -1.95 12.51
N GLY A 73 -3.91 -0.71 12.97
CA GLY A 73 -3.47 0.45 12.21
C GLY A 73 -2.03 0.83 12.55
N GLU A 74 -1.40 1.58 11.65
CA GLU A 74 -0.07 2.14 11.86
C GLU A 74 -0.03 3.13 13.01
N GLU A 75 -1.08 3.97 13.12
CA GLU A 75 -1.10 5.10 14.03
C GLU A 75 -1.69 4.71 15.39
N ASP A 76 -1.00 5.10 16.45
CA ASP A 76 -1.51 4.99 17.81
C ASP A 76 -2.45 6.19 18.08
N LEU A 77 -3.73 5.98 17.87
CA LEU A 77 -4.76 7.02 18.02
C LEU A 77 -5.62 6.78 19.26
N PRO A 78 -5.95 7.86 19.98
CA PRO A 78 -6.87 7.75 21.13
C PRO A 78 -8.24 7.24 20.68
N SER A 79 -8.89 6.48 21.57
CA SER A 79 -10.26 6.00 21.37
C SER A 79 -11.24 7.17 21.57
N GLU A 80 -11.57 7.84 20.48
CA GLU A 80 -12.51 8.97 20.46
C GLU A 80 -13.69 8.65 19.55
N ALA A 81 -14.82 9.31 19.79
CA ALA A 81 -15.95 9.25 18.87
C ALA A 81 -15.54 9.80 17.50
N VAL A 82 -15.88 9.07 16.44
CA VAL A 82 -15.58 9.44 15.07
C VAL A 82 -16.80 10.16 14.48
N GLU A 83 -16.56 11.27 13.82
CA GLU A 83 -17.60 12.05 13.16
C GLU A 83 -18.29 11.22 12.07
N GLU A 84 -19.62 11.31 11.98
CA GLU A 84 -20.43 10.51 11.05
C GLU A 84 -20.04 10.73 9.56
N ASP A 85 -19.56 11.91 9.23
CA ASP A 85 -19.12 12.23 7.87
C ASP A 85 -17.81 11.52 7.47
N LEU A 86 -17.04 10.99 8.41
CA LEU A 86 -15.88 10.14 8.15
C LEU A 86 -16.26 8.66 7.95
N ILE A 87 -17.48 8.26 8.32
CA ILE A 87 -17.90 6.86 8.26
C ILE A 87 -18.45 6.53 6.88
N GLU A 88 -17.87 5.49 6.27
CA GLU A 88 -18.34 4.92 5.01
C GLU A 88 -19.15 3.64 5.28
N SER A 89 -20.40 3.63 4.85
CA SER A 89 -21.31 2.49 5.03
C SER A 89 -21.56 1.70 3.73
N GLY A 90 -21.01 2.15 2.60
CA GLY A 90 -21.14 1.52 1.31
C GLY A 90 -20.40 0.18 1.19
N GLN A 91 -20.70 -0.53 0.13
CA GLN A 91 -19.99 -1.73 -0.31
C GLN A 91 -19.93 -1.76 -1.83
N ALA A 92 -18.79 -2.17 -2.37
CA ALA A 92 -18.62 -2.32 -3.82
C ALA A 92 -19.48 -3.50 -4.35
N GLY A 93 -20.49 -3.17 -5.15
CA GLY A 93 -21.49 -4.14 -5.64
C GLY A 93 -20.89 -5.19 -6.58
N ASP A 94 -19.92 -4.83 -7.39
CA ASP A 94 -19.20 -5.71 -8.30
C ASP A 94 -18.37 -6.77 -7.54
N ILE A 95 -17.81 -6.43 -6.39
CA ILE A 95 -17.11 -7.36 -5.49
C ILE A 95 -18.11 -8.34 -4.87
N LEU A 96 -19.26 -7.85 -4.42
CA LEU A 96 -20.30 -8.70 -3.82
C LEU A 96 -20.90 -9.73 -4.80
N GLN A 97 -20.81 -9.48 -6.10
CA GLN A 97 -21.28 -10.40 -7.14
C GLN A 97 -20.29 -11.54 -7.45
N LYS A 98 -19.05 -11.44 -6.98
CA LYS A 98 -18.06 -12.49 -7.21
C LYS A 98 -18.28 -13.67 -6.26
N VAL A 99 -18.04 -14.87 -6.78
CA VAL A 99 -18.14 -16.10 -6.00
C VAL A 99 -16.92 -16.21 -5.07
N CYS A 100 -17.17 -16.31 -3.78
CA CYS A 100 -16.11 -16.52 -2.80
C CYS A 100 -15.41 -17.87 -3.05
N PRO A 101 -14.08 -17.93 -3.04
CA PRO A 101 -13.35 -19.21 -3.04
C PRO A 101 -13.80 -20.07 -1.85
N ALA A 102 -14.00 -21.37 -2.10
CA ALA A 102 -14.56 -22.28 -1.11
C ALA A 102 -13.79 -22.34 0.20
N GLU A 103 -12.47 -22.19 0.14
CA GLU A 103 -11.57 -22.17 1.30
C GLU A 103 -11.81 -20.98 2.26
N TYR A 104 -12.50 -19.92 1.80
CA TYR A 104 -12.79 -18.71 2.59
C TYR A 104 -14.29 -18.48 2.84
N SER A 105 -15.16 -19.44 2.45
CA SER A 105 -16.62 -19.28 2.52
C SER A 105 -17.16 -19.23 3.95
N ASP A 106 -16.54 -19.96 4.87
CA ASP A 106 -17.04 -20.21 6.22
C ASP A 106 -16.22 -19.51 7.32
N ILE A 107 -15.38 -18.56 6.94
CA ILE A 107 -14.56 -17.75 7.88
C ILE A 107 -15.49 -16.91 8.78
N ARG A 108 -15.17 -16.86 10.09
CA ARG A 108 -15.83 -16.03 11.08
C ARG A 108 -15.07 -14.73 11.30
N GLU A 109 -15.75 -13.69 11.79
CA GLU A 109 -15.15 -12.37 12.03
C GLU A 109 -13.92 -12.44 12.95
N GLU A 110 -13.99 -13.24 14.00
CA GLU A 110 -12.94 -13.38 15.03
C GLU A 110 -11.63 -13.99 14.48
N GLU A 111 -11.69 -14.60 13.32
CA GLU A 111 -10.55 -15.25 12.67
C GLU A 111 -9.80 -14.30 11.71
N LEU A 112 -10.36 -13.11 11.49
CA LEU A 112 -9.81 -12.12 10.57
C LEU A 112 -9.01 -11.04 11.28
N VAL A 113 -7.86 -10.71 10.70
CA VAL A 113 -7.03 -9.57 11.11
C VAL A 113 -6.91 -8.62 9.92
N VAL A 114 -7.22 -7.34 10.16
CA VAL A 114 -7.11 -6.28 9.16
C VAL A 114 -5.93 -5.38 9.52
N TRP A 115 -4.99 -5.24 8.59
CA TRP A 115 -3.82 -4.37 8.71
C TRP A 115 -4.03 -3.12 7.87
N VAL A 116 -3.86 -1.95 8.48
CA VAL A 116 -4.15 -0.66 7.86
C VAL A 116 -2.93 0.24 7.88
N ASP A 117 -2.48 0.66 6.71
CA ASP A 117 -1.62 1.81 6.53
C ASP A 117 -2.46 2.96 5.96
N PRO A 118 -2.72 4.01 6.73
CA PRO A 118 -3.60 5.09 6.32
C PRO A 118 -3.00 5.97 5.21
N LEU A 119 -1.67 6.04 5.13
CA LEU A 119 -0.96 6.90 4.18
C LEU A 119 0.46 6.39 3.91
N ASP A 120 0.57 5.27 3.19
CA ASP A 120 1.87 4.79 2.71
C ASP A 120 2.51 5.84 1.78
N GLY A 121 3.74 6.23 2.10
CA GLY A 121 4.44 7.32 1.43
C GLY A 121 4.21 8.69 2.05
N THR A 122 4.04 8.80 3.38
CA THR A 122 3.86 10.07 4.12
C THR A 122 4.97 11.09 3.81
N LYS A 123 6.20 10.63 3.62
CA LYS A 123 7.32 11.50 3.25
C LYS A 123 7.13 12.12 1.86
N GLU A 124 6.75 11.33 0.87
CA GLU A 124 6.45 11.78 -0.49
C GLU A 124 5.28 12.77 -0.49
N TYR A 125 4.24 12.49 0.31
CA TYR A 125 3.09 13.35 0.48
C TYR A 125 3.48 14.71 1.07
N THR A 126 4.27 14.75 2.14
CA THR A 126 4.72 15.99 2.78
C THR A 126 5.67 16.79 1.90
N GLU A 127 6.63 16.15 1.23
CA GLU A 127 7.56 16.81 0.30
C GLU A 127 6.82 17.43 -0.89
N ALA A 128 5.81 16.73 -1.44
CA ALA A 128 4.99 17.27 -2.51
C ALA A 128 4.21 18.51 -2.05
N ALA A 129 3.61 18.49 -0.86
CA ALA A 129 2.87 19.64 -0.31
C ALA A 129 3.77 20.85 -0.08
N VAL A 130 4.97 20.69 0.46
CA VAL A 130 5.95 21.80 0.63
C VAL A 130 6.27 22.44 -0.71
N SER A 131 6.47 21.63 -1.74
CA SER A 131 6.78 22.12 -3.09
C SER A 131 5.60 22.84 -3.74
N LEU A 132 4.36 22.41 -3.46
CA LEU A 132 3.13 23.05 -3.93
C LEU A 132 2.86 24.39 -3.22
N ASN A 133 3.10 24.46 -1.91
CA ASN A 133 2.89 25.67 -1.10
C ASN A 133 3.91 26.78 -1.39
N GLY A 134 5.11 26.45 -1.87
CA GLY A 134 6.11 27.42 -2.35
C GLY A 134 5.70 28.13 -3.65
N ALA A 135 4.65 27.67 -4.33
CA ALA A 135 4.16 28.20 -5.61
C ALA A 135 2.90 29.09 -5.52
N ALA A 136 2.65 29.75 -4.40
CA ALA A 136 1.53 30.62 -4.01
C ALA A 136 0.40 29.90 -3.24
N PRO A 137 0.04 30.39 -2.04
CA PRO A 137 -1.04 29.85 -1.24
C PRO A 137 -2.39 30.12 -1.92
N HIS A 138 -3.29 29.15 -1.91
CA HIS A 138 -4.72 29.21 -2.22
C HIS A 138 -5.22 28.75 -3.59
N THR A 139 -4.39 28.29 -4.51
CA THR A 139 -4.92 27.61 -5.69
C THR A 139 -4.08 26.37 -5.97
N TRP A 140 -4.72 25.21 -5.96
CA TRP A 140 -4.24 24.06 -6.73
C TRP A 140 -3.78 24.61 -8.08
N PRO A 141 -2.51 24.43 -8.50
CA PRO A 141 -1.99 25.13 -9.67
C PRO A 141 -2.95 24.95 -10.84
N PRO A 142 -3.40 26.03 -11.49
CA PRO A 142 -4.26 25.90 -12.65
C PRO A 142 -3.54 25.02 -13.67
N HIS A 143 -4.29 24.18 -14.40
CA HIS A 143 -3.75 23.18 -15.32
C HIS A 143 -2.69 23.72 -16.30
N THR A 144 -2.69 25.02 -16.58
CA THR A 144 -1.67 25.74 -17.35
C THR A 144 -0.32 25.83 -16.64
N ALA A 145 -0.29 25.87 -15.31
CA ALA A 145 0.96 25.88 -14.52
C ALA A 145 1.56 24.47 -14.35
N LEU A 146 0.73 23.41 -14.40
CA LEU A 146 1.19 22.02 -14.42
C LEU A 146 2.07 21.71 -15.65
N GLY A 147 1.85 22.40 -16.77
CA GLY A 147 2.70 22.27 -17.97
C GLY A 147 4.14 22.72 -17.77
N ALA A 148 4.38 23.72 -16.94
CA ALA A 148 5.73 24.23 -16.62
C ALA A 148 6.43 23.39 -15.54
N LEU A 149 5.67 22.70 -14.69
CA LEU A 149 6.18 21.80 -13.64
C LEU A 149 6.40 20.36 -14.13
N ARG A 150 6.12 20.05 -15.40
CA ARG A 150 6.25 18.71 -16.00
C ARG A 150 7.65 18.10 -15.94
N HIS A 151 8.67 18.82 -15.51
CA HIS A 151 10.05 18.34 -15.33
C HIS A 151 10.56 18.55 -13.89
N GLY A 152 9.72 18.89 -12.94
CA GLY A 152 10.09 19.13 -11.55
C GLY A 152 9.63 18.00 -10.61
N THR A 153 10.55 17.36 -10.03
CA THR A 153 10.60 16.19 -9.16
C THR A 153 9.49 16.04 -8.09
N ALA A 154 8.84 17.11 -7.63
CA ALA A 154 7.93 17.07 -6.48
C ALA A 154 6.53 16.51 -6.79
N LEU A 155 5.97 16.82 -7.94
CA LEU A 155 4.64 16.33 -8.31
C LEU A 155 4.63 14.82 -8.59
N CYS A 156 5.71 14.27 -9.17
CA CYS A 156 5.83 12.82 -9.36
C CYS A 156 5.80 12.03 -8.03
N LEU A 157 6.00 12.69 -6.88
CA LEU A 157 5.96 12.04 -5.58
C LEU A 157 4.55 11.62 -5.17
N LEU A 158 3.51 12.33 -5.61
CA LEU A 158 2.12 12.00 -5.30
C LEU A 158 1.67 10.67 -5.92
N ASP A 159 2.26 10.26 -7.04
CA ASP A 159 2.02 8.94 -7.64
C ASP A 159 2.46 7.79 -6.73
N HIS A 160 3.34 8.07 -5.75
CA HIS A 160 3.86 7.08 -4.81
C HIS A 160 2.97 6.86 -3.59
N VAL A 161 2.01 7.76 -3.37
CA VAL A 161 1.13 7.72 -2.19
C VAL A 161 0.03 6.70 -2.36
N THR A 162 -0.12 5.83 -1.38
CA THR A 162 -1.19 4.82 -1.35
C THR A 162 -1.85 4.73 0.02
N VAL A 163 -3.07 4.17 0.07
CA VAL A 163 -3.75 3.74 1.28
C VAL A 163 -3.86 2.22 1.20
N LEU A 164 -3.48 1.52 2.27
CA LEU A 164 -3.38 0.07 2.27
C LEU A 164 -4.33 -0.53 3.31
N ILE A 165 -5.17 -1.50 2.87
CA ILE A 165 -6.02 -2.29 3.75
C ILE A 165 -5.79 -3.76 3.42
N GLY A 166 -5.05 -4.46 4.28
CA GLY A 166 -4.75 -5.88 4.13
C GLY A 166 -5.64 -6.73 5.03
N ILE A 167 -6.14 -7.85 4.51
CA ILE A 167 -6.99 -8.80 5.24
C ILE A 167 -6.23 -10.11 5.36
N ALA A 168 -6.04 -10.55 6.59
CA ALA A 168 -5.35 -11.80 6.90
C ALA A 168 -6.28 -12.82 7.57
N TYR A 169 -6.07 -14.08 7.25
CA TYR A 169 -6.71 -15.25 7.85
C TYR A 169 -5.66 -16.31 8.13
N ASP A 170 -5.66 -16.90 9.33
CA ASP A 170 -4.66 -17.88 9.77
C ASP A 170 -3.21 -17.40 9.50
N GLY A 171 -2.95 -16.13 9.78
CA GLY A 171 -1.66 -15.49 9.60
C GLY A 171 -1.20 -15.32 8.14
N LYS A 172 -2.06 -15.53 7.15
CA LYS A 172 -1.79 -15.34 5.73
C LYS A 172 -2.55 -14.13 5.19
N ALA A 173 -1.90 -13.30 4.41
CA ALA A 173 -2.56 -12.26 3.65
C ALA A 173 -3.44 -12.89 2.55
N ILE A 174 -4.77 -12.83 2.68
CA ILE A 174 -5.73 -13.48 1.77
C ILE A 174 -6.40 -12.49 0.82
N ALA A 175 -6.56 -11.24 1.22
CA ALA A 175 -7.09 -10.19 0.37
C ALA A 175 -6.44 -8.84 0.71
N GLY A 176 -6.42 -7.93 -0.27
CA GLY A 176 -5.83 -6.61 -0.11
C GLY A 176 -6.51 -5.59 -0.98
N VAL A 177 -6.61 -4.36 -0.46
CA VAL A 177 -7.10 -3.19 -1.17
C VAL A 177 -6.03 -2.11 -1.10
N ILE A 178 -5.71 -1.52 -2.24
CA ILE A 178 -4.75 -0.42 -2.40
C ILE A 178 -5.45 0.72 -3.13
N ASN A 179 -5.59 1.87 -2.48
CA ASN A 179 -6.05 3.08 -3.15
C ASN A 179 -4.85 3.96 -3.51
N GLN A 180 -4.80 4.47 -4.73
CA GLN A 180 -3.89 5.53 -5.18
C GLN A 180 -4.66 6.85 -5.28
N PRO A 181 -4.60 7.72 -4.27
CA PRO A 181 -5.41 8.95 -4.23
C PRO A 181 -5.16 9.89 -5.41
N PHE A 182 -3.92 9.90 -5.92
CA PHE A 182 -3.47 10.86 -6.93
C PHE A 182 -3.24 10.24 -8.31
N PHE A 183 -3.75 9.03 -8.56
CA PHE A 183 -3.68 8.44 -9.91
C PHE A 183 -4.34 9.38 -10.93
N ASN A 184 -3.71 9.60 -12.08
CA ASN A 184 -4.16 10.50 -13.14
C ASN A 184 -4.20 12.00 -12.78
N TYR A 185 -3.72 12.45 -11.62
CA TYR A 185 -3.78 13.87 -11.24
C TYR A 185 -3.05 14.79 -12.25
N GLN A 186 -2.09 14.25 -13.00
CA GLN A 186 -1.32 14.99 -14.01
C GLN A 186 -2.07 15.16 -15.35
N LEU A 187 -3.14 14.38 -15.59
CA LEU A 187 -3.86 14.39 -16.86
C LEU A 187 -4.85 15.54 -17.01
N GLY A 188 -5.18 16.23 -15.90
CA GLY A 188 -6.05 17.40 -15.93
C GLY A 188 -7.54 17.10 -15.75
N PRO A 189 -8.39 18.15 -15.84
CA PRO A 189 -9.83 18.02 -15.63
C PRO A 189 -10.47 17.19 -16.73
N GLY A 190 -11.37 16.30 -16.32
CA GLY A 190 -12.08 15.37 -17.21
C GLY A 190 -11.64 13.92 -17.04
N GLU A 191 -10.48 13.66 -16.48
CA GLU A 191 -10.04 12.33 -16.13
C GLU A 191 -10.47 11.94 -14.71
N SER A 192 -10.73 10.64 -14.50
CA SER A 192 -11.04 10.13 -13.17
C SER A 192 -9.80 10.22 -12.28
N LEU A 193 -9.91 11.00 -11.22
CA LEU A 193 -8.82 11.20 -10.26
C LEU A 193 -8.83 10.14 -9.17
N GLY A 194 -7.72 9.44 -9.03
CA GLY A 194 -7.56 8.34 -8.10
C GLY A 194 -8.08 7.02 -8.67
N ARG A 195 -7.61 5.93 -8.10
CA ARG A 195 -8.09 4.57 -8.40
C ARG A 195 -7.94 3.66 -7.20
N THR A 196 -8.71 2.59 -7.18
CA THR A 196 -8.62 1.54 -6.17
C THR A 196 -8.36 0.20 -6.84
N LEU A 197 -7.29 -0.47 -6.39
CA LEU A 197 -6.94 -1.83 -6.77
C LEU A 197 -7.32 -2.76 -5.63
N TRP A 198 -7.73 -3.97 -5.97
CA TRP A 198 -7.95 -5.00 -4.97
C TRP A 198 -7.59 -6.37 -5.51
N GLY A 199 -7.25 -7.29 -4.63
CA GLY A 199 -6.97 -8.67 -4.98
C GLY A 199 -7.35 -9.61 -3.85
N MET A 200 -7.68 -10.85 -4.22
CA MET A 200 -7.97 -11.92 -3.27
C MET A 200 -7.44 -13.23 -3.82
N LEU A 201 -6.84 -14.04 -2.96
CA LEU A 201 -6.37 -15.37 -3.32
C LEU A 201 -7.55 -16.21 -3.86
N GLY A 202 -7.30 -16.89 -4.97
CA GLY A 202 -8.32 -17.69 -5.66
C GLY A 202 -9.27 -16.90 -6.58
N LEU A 203 -9.26 -15.54 -6.53
CA LEU A 203 -10.07 -14.70 -7.44
C LEU A 203 -9.24 -13.91 -8.44
N GLY A 204 -7.96 -13.63 -8.14
CA GLY A 204 -7.13 -12.71 -8.91
C GLY A 204 -7.13 -11.29 -8.35
N ALA A 205 -6.59 -10.35 -9.13
CA ALA A 205 -6.54 -8.94 -8.75
C ALA A 205 -7.12 -8.05 -9.85
N PHE A 206 -7.64 -6.87 -9.47
CA PHE A 206 -8.50 -6.01 -10.28
C PHE A 206 -8.13 -4.53 -10.06
N GLY A 207 -8.54 -3.66 -11.00
CA GLY A 207 -8.31 -2.21 -10.95
C GLY A 207 -7.05 -1.76 -11.70
N PHE A 208 -6.39 -2.68 -12.43
CA PHE A 208 -5.21 -2.41 -13.25
C PHE A 208 -5.10 -3.41 -14.41
N GLU A 209 -4.20 -3.14 -15.32
CA GLU A 209 -3.83 -4.08 -16.39
C GLU A 209 -2.56 -4.84 -15.98
N LEU A 210 -2.66 -6.16 -15.80
CA LEU A 210 -1.50 -6.99 -15.46
C LEU A 210 -0.53 -7.04 -16.64
N LYS A 211 0.71 -6.61 -16.40
CA LYS A 211 1.79 -6.60 -17.39
C LYS A 211 3.08 -7.15 -16.78
N GLU A 212 3.93 -7.68 -17.63
CA GLU A 212 5.28 -8.10 -17.27
C GLU A 212 6.31 -7.15 -17.90
N VAL A 213 7.49 -7.06 -17.30
CA VAL A 213 8.59 -6.27 -17.85
C VAL A 213 9.01 -6.86 -19.20
N PRO A 214 9.01 -6.08 -20.28
CA PRO A 214 9.33 -6.58 -21.62
C PRO A 214 10.76 -7.11 -21.74
N GLY A 215 10.94 -8.16 -22.57
CA GLY A 215 12.24 -8.61 -23.03
C GLY A 215 13.18 -9.21 -21.97
N GLY A 216 12.64 -9.73 -20.86
CA GLY A 216 13.45 -10.34 -19.79
C GLY A 216 14.38 -9.35 -19.08
N ARG A 217 14.15 -8.04 -19.19
CA ARG A 217 14.92 -7.02 -18.48
C ARG A 217 14.71 -7.16 -16.98
N ARG A 218 15.76 -6.95 -16.22
CA ARG A 218 15.74 -6.90 -14.76
C ARG A 218 15.70 -5.44 -14.32
N ILE A 219 14.51 -4.95 -14.00
CA ILE A 219 14.27 -3.61 -13.46
C ILE A 219 13.93 -3.77 -12.00
N ILE A 220 14.78 -3.24 -11.11
CA ILE A 220 14.56 -3.36 -9.66
C ILE A 220 14.00 -2.04 -9.13
N THR A 221 12.84 -2.11 -8.47
CA THR A 221 12.33 -0.99 -7.69
C THR A 221 12.79 -1.12 -6.23
N THR A 222 13.22 0.01 -5.63
CA THR A 222 13.71 0.05 -4.26
C THR A 222 13.38 1.39 -3.61
N THR A 223 13.76 1.54 -2.34
CA THR A 223 13.48 2.75 -1.58
C THR A 223 14.24 3.97 -2.09
N ARG A 224 13.55 5.12 -2.11
CA ARG A 224 14.14 6.43 -2.37
C ARG A 224 14.78 7.03 -1.10
N SER A 225 14.14 6.86 0.03
CA SER A 225 14.41 7.62 1.26
C SER A 225 15.15 6.84 2.35
N HIS A 226 15.17 5.51 2.30
CA HIS A 226 15.75 4.63 3.32
C HIS A 226 16.88 3.76 2.78
N SER A 227 17.65 4.27 1.80
CA SER A 227 18.76 3.53 1.21
C SER A 227 19.94 3.46 2.19
N ASN A 228 20.53 2.27 2.27
CA ASN A 228 21.74 2.01 3.03
C ASN A 228 22.65 1.05 2.26
N LYS A 229 23.79 0.69 2.86
CA LYS A 229 24.76 -0.20 2.20
C LYS A 229 24.17 -1.58 1.89
N LEU A 230 23.40 -2.17 2.81
CA LEU A 230 22.78 -3.50 2.60
C LEU A 230 21.81 -3.49 1.42
N VAL A 231 20.97 -2.45 1.32
CA VAL A 231 20.06 -2.27 0.17
C VAL A 231 20.85 -2.17 -1.13
N THR A 232 21.90 -1.34 -1.15
CA THR A 232 22.72 -1.12 -2.35
C THR A 232 23.43 -2.40 -2.78
N ASP A 233 24.09 -3.09 -1.86
CA ASP A 233 24.83 -4.33 -2.12
C ASP A 233 23.87 -5.44 -2.63
N CYS A 234 22.68 -5.54 -2.02
CA CYS A 234 21.68 -6.51 -2.41
C CYS A 234 21.15 -6.25 -3.83
N VAL A 235 20.80 -5.01 -4.15
CA VAL A 235 20.33 -4.63 -5.49
C VAL A 235 21.40 -4.91 -6.54
N GLN A 236 22.66 -4.56 -6.30
CA GLN A 236 23.76 -4.79 -7.23
C GLN A 236 24.01 -6.29 -7.48
N ALA A 237 23.91 -7.13 -6.45
CA ALA A 237 24.09 -8.57 -6.56
C ALA A 237 23.05 -9.25 -7.47
N MET A 238 21.91 -8.61 -7.68
CA MET A 238 20.83 -9.09 -8.57
C MET A 238 21.06 -8.70 -10.06
N GLU A 239 22.16 -8.02 -10.37
CA GLU A 239 22.57 -7.63 -11.74
C GLU A 239 21.45 -6.88 -12.49
N PRO A 240 20.91 -5.77 -11.97
CA PRO A 240 19.84 -5.05 -12.62
C PRO A 240 20.29 -4.36 -13.91
N HIS A 241 19.41 -4.31 -14.91
CA HIS A 241 19.59 -3.44 -16.08
C HIS A 241 19.20 -2.00 -15.76
N GLU A 242 18.30 -1.82 -14.76
CA GLU A 242 17.82 -0.51 -14.33
C GLU A 242 17.38 -0.58 -12.86
N VAL A 243 17.56 0.52 -12.13
CA VAL A 243 17.11 0.65 -10.75
C VAL A 243 16.21 1.88 -10.62
N ILE A 244 14.98 1.67 -10.17
CA ILE A 244 13.98 2.71 -9.93
C ILE A 244 13.89 2.97 -8.42
N LYS A 245 14.14 4.20 -7.99
CA LYS A 245 14.03 4.61 -6.58
C LYS A 245 12.76 5.39 -6.36
N VAL A 246 11.81 4.81 -5.62
CA VAL A 246 10.49 5.41 -5.35
C VAL A 246 10.08 5.24 -3.88
N GLY A 247 9.10 6.04 -3.45
CA GLY A 247 8.41 5.88 -2.18
C GLY A 247 7.26 4.88 -2.22
N GLY A 248 6.66 4.63 -1.07
CA GLY A 248 5.48 3.77 -0.91
C GLY A 248 5.75 2.27 -1.14
N ALA A 249 5.35 1.41 -0.22
CA ALA A 249 5.43 -0.04 -0.37
C ALA A 249 4.35 -0.53 -1.37
N GLY A 250 3.14 -0.01 -1.25
CA GLY A 250 2.04 -0.27 -2.18
C GLY A 250 2.37 0.12 -3.61
N ASN A 251 2.94 1.33 -3.79
CA ASN A 251 3.38 1.78 -5.11
C ASN A 251 4.41 0.84 -5.75
N LYS A 252 5.37 0.30 -4.99
CA LYS A 252 6.38 -0.64 -5.53
C LYS A 252 5.75 -1.94 -6.01
N ILE A 253 4.73 -2.45 -5.31
CA ILE A 253 3.98 -3.62 -5.76
C ILE A 253 3.14 -3.31 -7.00
N ILE A 254 2.53 -2.13 -7.08
CA ILE A 254 1.83 -1.69 -8.30
C ILE A 254 2.79 -1.66 -9.49
N GLN A 255 4.04 -1.19 -9.32
CA GLN A 255 5.05 -1.23 -10.39
C GLN A 255 5.36 -2.66 -10.86
N LEU A 256 5.35 -3.66 -9.96
CA LEU A 256 5.54 -5.06 -10.35
C LEU A 256 4.38 -5.57 -11.22
N VAL A 257 3.14 -5.35 -10.78
CA VAL A 257 1.97 -5.90 -11.46
C VAL A 257 1.63 -5.15 -12.77
N GLU A 258 2.12 -3.92 -12.94
CA GLU A 258 2.00 -3.14 -14.18
C GLU A 258 3.19 -3.28 -15.13
N GLY A 259 4.16 -4.16 -14.81
CA GLY A 259 5.32 -4.43 -15.67
C GLY A 259 6.33 -3.28 -15.76
N LYS A 260 6.34 -2.39 -14.77
CA LYS A 260 7.34 -1.30 -14.66
C LYS A 260 8.61 -1.76 -13.98
N ALA A 261 8.52 -2.75 -13.08
CA ALA A 261 9.65 -3.36 -12.41
C ALA A 261 9.48 -4.89 -12.30
N SER A 262 10.60 -5.61 -12.25
CA SER A 262 10.64 -7.08 -12.13
C SER A 262 10.71 -7.53 -10.68
N ALA A 263 11.34 -6.74 -9.82
CA ALA A 263 11.50 -7.03 -8.41
C ALA A 263 11.44 -5.76 -7.55
N TYR A 264 10.86 -5.89 -6.35
CA TYR A 264 10.99 -4.93 -5.27
C TYR A 264 11.96 -5.51 -4.23
N VAL A 265 13.02 -4.74 -3.93
CA VAL A 265 14.09 -5.14 -3.03
C VAL A 265 14.27 -4.09 -1.95
N PHE A 266 14.10 -4.49 -0.69
CA PHE A 266 14.31 -3.66 0.47
C PHE A 266 15.06 -4.44 1.56
N ALA A 267 16.38 -4.51 1.45
CA ALA A 267 17.27 -5.23 2.37
C ALA A 267 17.57 -4.35 3.61
N SER A 268 16.55 -3.95 4.34
CA SER A 268 16.66 -3.11 5.54
C SER A 268 15.48 -3.38 6.48
N PRO A 269 15.63 -3.29 7.80
CA PRO A 269 14.49 -3.16 8.70
C PRO A 269 13.80 -1.81 8.46
N GLY A 270 12.50 -1.70 8.79
CA GLY A 270 11.76 -0.43 8.69
C GLY A 270 10.40 -0.56 8.01
N CYS A 271 10.22 -1.58 7.16
CA CYS A 271 8.90 -1.95 6.65
C CYS A 271 8.11 -2.70 7.74
N LYS A 272 6.82 -2.47 7.85
CA LYS A 272 5.93 -3.08 8.85
C LYS A 272 4.90 -4.01 8.17
N LYS A 273 4.08 -4.70 8.99
CA LYS A 273 3.04 -5.61 8.48
C LYS A 273 1.95 -4.89 7.69
N TRP A 274 1.58 -3.68 8.08
CA TRP A 274 0.60 -2.86 7.37
C TRP A 274 1.09 -2.39 5.99
N ASP A 275 2.44 -2.20 5.81
CA ASP A 275 3.05 -1.91 4.50
C ASP A 275 3.01 -3.11 3.55
N THR A 276 2.89 -4.34 4.07
CA THR A 276 3.07 -5.55 3.25
C THR A 276 1.82 -6.40 3.11
N CYS A 277 0.88 -6.40 4.05
CA CYS A 277 -0.28 -7.31 4.02
C CYS A 277 -1.15 -7.12 2.76
N ALA A 278 -1.60 -5.91 2.48
CA ALA A 278 -2.39 -5.63 1.28
C ALA A 278 -1.59 -5.84 -0.02
N PRO A 279 -0.36 -5.31 -0.14
CA PRO A 279 0.50 -5.55 -1.30
C PRO A 279 0.82 -7.03 -1.55
N GLU A 280 1.08 -7.81 -0.50
CA GLU A 280 1.33 -9.26 -0.62
C GLU A 280 0.11 -9.99 -1.17
N ALA A 281 -1.08 -9.75 -0.62
CA ALA A 281 -2.30 -10.38 -1.07
C ALA A 281 -2.61 -10.07 -2.55
N LEU A 282 -2.45 -8.81 -2.97
CA LEU A 282 -2.66 -8.39 -4.35
C LEU A 282 -1.65 -9.07 -5.29
N LEU A 283 -0.38 -9.09 -4.92
CA LEU A 283 0.68 -9.71 -5.72
C LEU A 283 0.51 -11.23 -5.82
N HIS A 284 0.20 -11.90 -4.71
CA HIS A 284 -0.03 -13.34 -4.69
C HIS A 284 -1.27 -13.74 -5.50
N ALA A 285 -2.31 -12.91 -5.51
CA ALA A 285 -3.54 -13.15 -6.29
C ALA A 285 -3.29 -13.22 -7.80
N VAL A 286 -2.18 -12.67 -8.30
CA VAL A 286 -1.76 -12.73 -9.73
C VAL A 286 -0.54 -13.64 -9.95
N GLY A 287 -0.22 -14.49 -8.97
CA GLY A 287 0.83 -15.50 -9.07
C GLY A 287 2.25 -14.97 -8.80
N GLY A 288 2.38 -13.76 -8.28
CA GLY A 288 3.66 -13.25 -7.77
C GLY A 288 3.99 -13.78 -6.37
N LYS A 289 5.10 -13.33 -5.80
CA LYS A 289 5.56 -13.77 -4.49
C LYS A 289 6.22 -12.62 -3.71
N LEU A 290 5.92 -12.54 -2.40
CA LEU A 290 6.55 -11.64 -1.45
C LEU A 290 7.08 -12.46 -0.27
N THR A 291 8.33 -12.19 0.14
CA THR A 291 9.03 -12.87 1.25
C THR A 291 9.93 -11.89 1.99
N ASP A 292 10.50 -12.35 3.10
CA ASP A 292 11.69 -11.72 3.65
C ASP A 292 12.91 -11.95 2.72
N MET A 293 14.06 -11.35 3.04
CA MET A 293 15.28 -11.50 2.25
C MET A 293 15.88 -12.91 2.30
N ARG A 294 15.42 -13.78 3.23
CA ARG A 294 15.78 -15.19 3.34
C ARG A 294 14.83 -16.12 2.59
N GLY A 295 13.83 -15.55 1.88
CA GLY A 295 12.82 -16.32 1.14
C GLY A 295 11.70 -16.90 2.00
N ARG A 296 11.57 -16.51 3.28
CA ARG A 296 10.53 -16.96 4.20
C ARG A 296 9.28 -16.10 4.06
N PRO A 297 8.06 -16.68 4.15
CA PRO A 297 6.82 -15.92 4.13
C PRO A 297 6.62 -15.11 5.40
N TYR A 298 5.95 -13.99 5.30
CA TYR A 298 5.48 -13.23 6.47
C TYR A 298 4.28 -13.88 7.14
N ARG A 299 4.07 -13.50 8.41
CA ARG A 299 2.91 -13.87 9.20
C ARG A 299 2.18 -12.61 9.66
N TYR A 300 0.84 -12.68 9.63
CA TYR A 300 -0.05 -11.54 9.90
C TYR A 300 -1.08 -11.84 10.99
N HIS A 301 -0.74 -12.70 11.97
CA HIS A 301 -1.53 -12.86 13.19
C HIS A 301 -1.51 -11.55 14.00
N ALA A 302 -2.52 -11.33 14.83
CA ALA A 302 -2.65 -10.09 15.59
C ALA A 302 -1.53 -9.86 16.63
N ASP A 303 -0.90 -10.93 17.09
CA ASP A 303 0.12 -10.94 18.14
C ASP A 303 1.57 -10.95 17.61
N VAL A 304 1.77 -10.89 16.29
CA VAL A 304 3.12 -10.86 15.73
C VAL A 304 3.77 -9.49 15.88
N LYS A 305 5.10 -9.50 15.89
CA LYS A 305 5.88 -8.26 15.79
C LYS A 305 5.52 -7.52 14.50
N HIS A 306 5.20 -6.23 14.61
CA HIS A 306 4.77 -5.44 13.45
C HIS A 306 5.91 -5.19 12.45
N MET A 307 7.16 -5.07 12.92
CA MET A 307 8.33 -4.81 12.08
C MET A 307 8.69 -6.03 11.22
N ASN A 308 8.92 -5.82 9.95
CA ASN A 308 9.52 -6.76 9.00
C ASN A 308 11.05 -6.61 9.03
N SER A 309 11.68 -7.09 10.10
CA SER A 309 13.10 -6.84 10.38
C SER A 309 14.05 -7.43 9.35
N ALA A 310 13.66 -8.52 8.71
CA ALA A 310 14.45 -9.25 7.73
C ALA A 310 14.32 -8.72 6.29
N GLY A 311 13.77 -7.50 6.11
CA GLY A 311 13.63 -6.85 4.80
C GLY A 311 12.53 -7.44 3.92
N VAL A 312 12.33 -6.92 2.71
CA VAL A 312 11.27 -7.33 1.76
C VAL A 312 11.86 -7.66 0.40
N LEU A 313 11.52 -8.82 -0.13
CA LEU A 313 11.74 -9.23 -1.52
C LEU A 313 10.42 -9.62 -2.17
N ALA A 314 10.00 -8.87 -3.18
CA ALA A 314 8.78 -9.18 -3.93
C ALA A 314 9.03 -9.20 -5.43
N THR A 315 8.37 -10.12 -6.13
CA THR A 315 8.51 -10.30 -7.59
C THR A 315 7.20 -10.79 -8.19
N LEU A 316 6.91 -10.37 -9.41
CA LEU A 316 5.80 -10.96 -10.16
C LEU A 316 6.18 -12.33 -10.73
N ARG A 317 7.45 -12.49 -11.21
CA ARG A 317 7.99 -13.73 -11.76
C ARG A 317 9.41 -13.97 -11.25
N ASP A 318 9.92 -15.15 -11.45
CA ASP A 318 11.32 -15.52 -11.23
C ASP A 318 11.87 -15.24 -9.82
N HIS A 319 11.02 -15.39 -8.79
CA HIS A 319 11.41 -15.11 -7.40
C HIS A 319 12.69 -15.82 -7.00
N GLN A 320 12.89 -17.08 -7.45
CA GLN A 320 14.09 -17.86 -7.16
C GLN A 320 15.36 -17.21 -7.69
N TYR A 321 15.31 -16.56 -8.86
CA TYR A 321 16.46 -15.83 -9.42
C TYR A 321 16.94 -14.75 -8.44
N TYR A 322 16.02 -13.96 -7.89
CA TYR A 322 16.35 -12.86 -6.99
C TYR A 322 16.73 -13.35 -5.59
N SER A 323 15.97 -14.28 -5.03
CA SER A 323 16.24 -14.79 -3.67
C SER A 323 17.58 -15.53 -3.57
N SER A 324 18.00 -16.24 -4.62
CA SER A 324 19.29 -16.93 -4.64
C SER A 324 20.50 -15.99 -4.78
N ARG A 325 20.28 -14.72 -5.12
CA ARG A 325 21.33 -13.70 -5.29
C ARG A 325 21.46 -12.74 -4.12
N VAL A 326 20.67 -12.92 -3.07
CA VAL A 326 20.84 -12.14 -1.85
C VAL A 326 22.18 -12.50 -1.23
N PRO A 327 23.13 -11.55 -1.07
CA PRO A 327 24.46 -11.85 -0.53
C PRO A 327 24.39 -12.32 0.92
N GLU A 328 25.24 -13.27 1.29
CA GLU A 328 25.34 -13.76 2.67
C GLU A 328 25.62 -12.62 3.67
N SER A 329 26.47 -11.65 3.28
CA SER A 329 26.76 -10.46 4.10
C SER A 329 25.52 -9.61 4.37
N VAL A 330 24.55 -9.56 3.43
CA VAL A 330 23.27 -8.89 3.61
C VAL A 330 22.41 -9.68 4.60
N LEU A 331 22.34 -10.99 4.44
CA LEU A 331 21.58 -11.87 5.34
C LEU A 331 22.10 -11.81 6.79
N GLN A 332 23.42 -11.75 6.96
CA GLN A 332 24.05 -11.61 8.29
C GLN A 332 23.83 -10.21 8.89
N GLY A 333 23.72 -9.16 8.06
CA GLY A 333 23.47 -7.79 8.50
C GLY A 333 22.01 -7.50 8.85
N LEU A 334 21.07 -8.36 8.47
CA LEU A 334 19.64 -8.18 8.77
C LEU A 334 19.26 -8.99 10.03
N PRO A 335 18.47 -8.38 10.95
CA PRO A 335 17.90 -9.12 12.07
C PRO A 335 17.08 -10.32 11.58
N SER A 336 17.00 -11.35 12.42
CA SER A 336 16.02 -12.45 12.25
C SER A 336 14.74 -12.06 12.95
N ASP A 337 13.60 -12.25 12.30
CA ASP A 337 12.28 -12.13 12.92
C ASP A 337 11.99 -13.32 13.83
#